data_2a515d34dabde0abdfc67211e4df3cf4
#
_entry.id   2a515d34dabde0abdfc67211e4df3cf4
#
_cell.length_a   1.000
_cell.length_b   1.000
_cell.length_c   1.000
_cell.angle_alpha   90.00
_cell.angle_beta   90.00
_cell.angle_gamma   90.00
#
_symmetry.space_group_name_H-M   'P 1'
#
loop_
_entity.id
_entity.type
_entity.pdbx_description
1 polymer ?
#
loop_
_entity_poly.entity_id
_entity_poly.type
_entity_poly.pdbx_seq_one_letter_code
_entity_poly.pdbx_strand_id
1 'polypeptide(L)'
;MVLLEWEPNPSSAHLLVPWLTQQGRTLVHQRVDVPELRDGDLVVIVRYLTPAARGAIEAMARRLAGVVYFMDDDLWDASAWRGLPRDYRRRLQARALSHRPWLQRHANALWVSTPALAAKYAAWSPRTVPLVMNPSLLHATEPVWAAYHGTASHAAEIEWLRPVIAQALDRCPSLHVEIFGDRHVASMYRALPRVAVLHPMTWPAYQAYTGATRRDIGLAPLRPGAFNAARGAVKFLDYARMGAVGLYSDVPPYAGFVRDCIDGLLLPDDPARWADALVALATDAPRRRALAQAVRERVLSPVP
;
A
#
# COMPACT_ATOMS: atom_id res chain seq x y z
N MET A 1 8.80 -14.09 21.71
CA MET A 1 9.79 -14.23 20.61
C MET A 1 9.92 -12.89 19.92
N VAL A 2 11.13 -12.42 19.70
CA VAL A 2 11.41 -11.12 19.09
C VAL A 2 11.90 -11.32 17.66
N LEU A 3 11.23 -10.69 16.68
CA LEU A 3 11.69 -10.59 15.31
C LEU A 3 12.47 -9.27 15.15
N LEU A 4 13.79 -9.35 14.94
CA LEU A 4 14.64 -8.20 14.68
C LEU A 4 14.72 -7.95 13.18
N GLU A 5 14.13 -6.84 12.73
CA GLU A 5 14.09 -6.41 11.33
C GLU A 5 14.02 -4.89 11.22
N TRP A 6 14.28 -4.30 10.06
CA TRP A 6 14.15 -2.85 9.87
C TRP A 6 12.70 -2.38 9.99
N GLU A 7 11.82 -3.14 9.37
CA GLU A 7 10.36 -3.00 9.35
C GLU A 7 9.77 -4.35 8.91
N PRO A 8 8.52 -4.66 9.25
CA PRO A 8 7.84 -5.82 8.70
C PRO A 8 7.95 -5.85 7.17
N ASN A 9 8.31 -6.99 6.63
CA ASN A 9 8.61 -7.14 5.21
C ASN A 9 8.04 -8.47 4.68
N PRO A 10 7.97 -8.69 3.36
CA PRO A 10 7.41 -9.92 2.81
C PRO A 10 8.02 -11.20 3.37
N SER A 11 9.33 -11.20 3.67
CA SER A 11 10.02 -12.38 4.22
C SER A 11 9.50 -12.75 5.62
N SER A 12 9.33 -11.77 6.50
CA SER A 12 8.73 -12.00 7.82
C SER A 12 7.23 -12.25 7.73
N ALA A 13 6.49 -11.43 6.98
CA ALA A 13 5.04 -11.47 6.92
C ALA A 13 4.47 -12.75 6.27
N HIS A 14 5.14 -13.28 5.23
CA HIS A 14 4.65 -14.46 4.52
C HIS A 14 5.28 -15.77 4.98
N LEU A 15 6.48 -15.75 5.56
CA LEU A 15 7.19 -16.96 5.95
C LEU A 15 7.18 -17.17 7.47
N LEU A 16 7.74 -16.22 8.24
CA LEU A 16 7.94 -16.41 9.68
C LEU A 16 6.65 -16.26 10.49
N VAL A 17 5.91 -15.17 10.28
CA VAL A 17 4.74 -14.84 11.10
C VAL A 17 3.68 -15.95 11.02
N PRO A 18 3.21 -16.40 9.83
CA PRO A 18 2.20 -17.46 9.76
C PRO A 18 2.67 -18.77 10.38
N TRP A 19 3.91 -19.17 10.10
CA TRP A 19 4.47 -20.41 10.63
C TRP A 19 4.63 -20.40 12.15
N LEU A 20 5.15 -19.32 12.74
CA LEU A 20 5.35 -19.19 14.18
C LEU A 20 4.02 -19.03 14.93
N THR A 21 3.06 -18.32 14.34
CA THR A 21 1.70 -18.17 14.91
C THR A 21 0.97 -19.51 14.97
N GLN A 22 1.10 -20.35 13.94
CA GLN A 22 0.55 -21.72 13.99
C GLN A 22 1.14 -22.57 15.14
N GLN A 23 2.37 -22.27 15.55
CA GLN A 23 3.01 -22.92 16.69
C GLN A 23 2.66 -22.29 18.04
N GLY A 24 1.69 -21.38 18.09
CA GLY A 24 1.25 -20.70 19.30
C GLY A 24 2.27 -19.68 19.84
N ARG A 25 3.19 -19.19 19.01
CA ARG A 25 4.19 -18.22 19.43
C ARG A 25 3.66 -16.80 19.42
N THR A 26 3.82 -16.08 20.53
CA THR A 26 3.62 -14.64 20.58
C THR A 26 4.83 -13.93 19.99
N LEU A 27 4.61 -13.06 19.00
CA LEU A 27 5.65 -12.36 18.26
C LEU A 27 5.67 -10.88 18.61
N VAL A 28 6.87 -10.33 18.76
CA VAL A 28 7.12 -8.90 18.96
C VAL A 28 8.08 -8.46 17.86
N HIS A 29 7.67 -7.52 17.03
CA HIS A 29 8.54 -6.91 16.03
C HIS A 29 9.34 -5.78 16.67
N GLN A 30 10.65 -5.79 16.46
CA GLN A 30 11.54 -4.73 16.93
C GLN A 30 12.51 -4.32 15.83
N ARG A 31 12.86 -3.04 15.83
CA ARG A 31 13.83 -2.52 14.89
C ARG A 31 15.23 -3.06 15.20
N VAL A 32 15.90 -3.53 14.16
CA VAL A 32 17.24 -4.13 14.28
C VAL A 32 18.34 -3.11 14.64
N ASP A 33 18.09 -1.82 14.49
CA ASP A 33 19.02 -0.74 14.82
C ASP A 33 18.84 -0.19 16.25
N VAL A 34 17.70 -0.47 16.89
CA VAL A 34 17.39 -0.05 18.28
C VAL A 34 16.67 -1.18 19.05
N PRO A 35 17.29 -2.36 19.21
CA PRO A 35 16.63 -3.48 19.86
C PRO A 35 16.50 -3.31 21.37
N GLU A 36 15.33 -3.66 21.92
CA GLU A 36 15.03 -3.68 23.34
C GLU A 36 14.77 -5.12 23.80
N LEU A 37 15.85 -5.88 24.06
CA LEU A 37 15.78 -7.28 24.43
C LEU A 37 15.53 -7.47 25.93
N ARG A 38 14.79 -8.55 26.28
CA ARG A 38 14.44 -8.90 27.65
C ARG A 38 14.91 -10.31 27.99
N ASP A 39 14.94 -10.60 29.27
CA ASP A 39 15.26 -11.96 29.78
C ASP A 39 14.28 -12.99 29.21
N GLY A 40 14.83 -14.10 28.74
CA GLY A 40 14.06 -15.17 28.16
C GLY A 40 13.61 -14.94 26.71
N ASP A 41 13.99 -13.83 26.06
CA ASP A 41 13.67 -13.64 24.66
C ASP A 41 14.37 -14.67 23.76
N LEU A 42 13.60 -15.28 22.86
CA LEU A 42 14.15 -15.95 21.69
C LEU A 42 14.18 -14.93 20.53
N VAL A 43 15.38 -14.58 20.11
CA VAL A 43 15.63 -13.53 19.11
C VAL A 43 15.76 -14.15 17.74
N VAL A 44 14.95 -13.72 16.78
CA VAL A 44 15.06 -14.11 15.37
C VAL A 44 15.53 -12.89 14.57
N ILE A 45 16.76 -12.94 14.09
CA ILE A 45 17.36 -11.94 13.23
C ILE A 45 16.88 -12.21 11.80
N VAL A 46 16.10 -11.28 11.24
CA VAL A 46 15.52 -11.41 9.90
C VAL A 46 16.44 -10.76 8.87
N ARG A 47 17.18 -11.55 8.11
CA ARG A 47 18.04 -11.18 6.98
C ARG A 47 19.26 -10.31 7.33
N TYR A 48 19.03 -9.21 8.04
CA TYR A 48 20.05 -8.17 8.25
C TYR A 48 20.38 -8.00 9.73
N LEU A 49 21.65 -7.74 9.98
CA LEU A 49 22.19 -7.50 11.32
C LEU A 49 22.89 -6.14 11.36
N THR A 50 22.88 -5.49 12.51
CA THR A 50 23.55 -4.21 12.75
C THR A 50 24.55 -4.33 13.90
N PRO A 51 25.52 -3.42 14.02
CA PRO A 51 26.38 -3.35 15.20
C PRO A 51 25.59 -3.15 16.50
N ALA A 52 24.50 -2.38 16.47
CA ALA A 52 23.63 -2.17 17.64
C ALA A 52 22.96 -3.47 18.10
N ALA A 53 22.37 -4.23 17.15
CA ALA A 53 21.77 -5.52 17.47
C ALA A 53 22.80 -6.54 18.00
N ARG A 54 24.01 -6.54 17.44
CA ARG A 54 25.10 -7.38 17.95
C ARG A 54 25.44 -7.04 19.40
N GLY A 55 25.66 -5.77 19.70
CA GLY A 55 25.96 -5.32 21.06
C GLY A 55 24.87 -5.66 22.06
N ALA A 56 23.57 -5.48 21.69
CA ALA A 56 22.45 -5.83 22.53
C ALA A 56 22.36 -7.36 22.78
N ILE A 57 22.56 -8.18 21.75
CA ILE A 57 22.57 -9.64 21.89
C ILE A 57 23.75 -10.10 22.75
N GLU A 58 24.95 -9.54 22.54
CA GLU A 58 26.13 -9.88 23.33
C GLU A 58 25.95 -9.53 24.82
N ALA A 59 25.38 -8.33 25.10
CA ALA A 59 25.09 -7.90 26.47
C ALA A 59 24.08 -8.80 27.19
N MET A 60 23.21 -9.45 26.45
CA MET A 60 22.14 -10.31 26.95
C MET A 60 22.41 -11.81 26.77
N ALA A 61 23.56 -12.22 26.24
CA ALA A 61 23.82 -13.58 25.72
C ALA A 61 23.46 -14.72 26.68
N ARG A 62 23.67 -14.54 27.99
CA ARG A 62 23.34 -15.55 29.01
C ARG A 62 21.89 -15.53 29.50
N ARG A 63 21.13 -14.51 29.08
CA ARG A 63 19.77 -14.24 29.56
C ARG A 63 18.73 -14.47 28.46
N LEU A 64 19.16 -14.58 27.20
CA LEU A 64 18.31 -14.92 26.08
C LEU A 64 18.00 -16.42 26.04
N ALA A 65 16.81 -16.79 25.61
CA ALA A 65 16.44 -18.18 25.32
C ALA A 65 17.19 -18.73 24.09
N GLY A 66 17.66 -17.86 23.22
CA GLY A 66 18.46 -18.20 22.06
C GLY A 66 18.46 -17.14 20.98
N VAL A 67 19.30 -17.34 19.98
CA VAL A 67 19.44 -16.48 18.81
C VAL A 67 19.30 -17.32 17.54
N VAL A 68 18.40 -16.95 16.68
CA VAL A 68 18.17 -17.58 15.37
C VAL A 68 18.48 -16.58 14.29
N TYR A 69 19.15 -17.03 13.24
CA TYR A 69 19.27 -16.24 12.01
C TYR A 69 18.33 -16.81 10.94
N PHE A 70 17.55 -15.95 10.31
CA PHE A 70 16.67 -16.32 9.22
C PHE A 70 17.10 -15.65 7.92
N MET A 71 17.20 -16.43 6.85
CA MET A 71 17.39 -15.92 5.49
C MET A 71 16.47 -16.64 4.48
N ASP A 72 15.85 -15.86 3.65
CA ASP A 72 14.95 -16.29 2.57
C ASP A 72 15.60 -16.26 1.18
N ASP A 73 16.70 -15.55 1.06
CA ASP A 73 17.56 -15.47 -0.11
C ASP A 73 19.00 -15.91 0.25
N ASP A 74 19.83 -16.14 -0.73
CA ASP A 74 21.24 -16.45 -0.51
C ASP A 74 22.05 -15.18 -0.16
N LEU A 75 22.02 -14.83 1.11
CA LEU A 75 22.62 -13.59 1.63
C LEU A 75 24.13 -13.72 1.96
N TRP A 76 24.70 -14.93 1.88
CA TRP A 76 26.06 -15.21 2.32
C TRP A 76 27.00 -15.67 1.20
N ASP A 77 26.53 -15.72 -0.03
CA ASP A 77 27.36 -16.06 -1.19
C ASP A 77 27.37 -14.90 -2.20
N ALA A 78 28.48 -14.16 -2.22
CA ALA A 78 28.65 -13.04 -3.15
C ALA A 78 28.61 -13.47 -4.64
N SER A 79 28.91 -14.74 -4.94
CA SER A 79 28.82 -15.24 -6.31
C SER A 79 27.39 -15.37 -6.81
N ALA A 80 26.44 -15.62 -5.91
CA ALA A 80 25.01 -15.66 -6.19
C ALA A 80 24.42 -14.29 -6.52
N TRP A 81 25.12 -13.19 -6.20
CA TRP A 81 24.64 -11.83 -6.42
C TRP A 81 25.00 -11.25 -7.79
N ARG A 82 25.52 -12.06 -8.71
CA ARG A 82 25.80 -11.62 -10.08
C ARG A 82 24.52 -11.11 -10.74
N GLY A 83 24.59 -9.91 -11.34
CA GLY A 83 23.43 -9.25 -11.95
C GLY A 83 22.59 -8.39 -11.02
N LEU A 84 22.75 -8.47 -9.69
CA LEU A 84 22.05 -7.58 -8.76
C LEU A 84 22.63 -6.15 -8.81
N PRO A 85 21.80 -5.12 -8.57
CA PRO A 85 22.25 -3.72 -8.49
C PRO A 85 23.41 -3.53 -7.51
N ARG A 86 24.35 -2.65 -7.85
CA ARG A 86 25.56 -2.40 -7.02
C ARG A 86 25.23 -2.03 -5.58
N ASP A 87 24.24 -1.15 -5.37
CA ASP A 87 23.88 -0.69 -4.03
C ASP A 87 23.20 -1.79 -3.21
N TYR A 88 22.46 -2.68 -3.88
CA TYR A 88 21.89 -3.86 -3.22
C TYR A 88 23.01 -4.82 -2.77
N ARG A 89 24.01 -5.12 -3.62
CA ARG A 89 25.17 -5.95 -3.26
C ARG A 89 25.98 -5.36 -2.11
N ARG A 90 26.21 -4.04 -2.09
CA ARG A 90 26.87 -3.36 -0.96
C ARG A 90 26.08 -3.54 0.33
N ARG A 91 24.77 -3.44 0.28
CA ARG A 91 23.89 -3.66 1.44
C ARG A 91 23.97 -5.10 1.92
N LEU A 92 23.92 -6.11 1.04
CA LEU A 92 24.07 -7.51 1.39
C LEU A 92 25.44 -7.78 2.04
N GLN A 93 26.52 -7.24 1.47
CA GLN A 93 27.85 -7.34 2.03
C GLN A 93 27.93 -6.76 3.43
N ALA A 94 27.42 -5.55 3.63
CA ALA A 94 27.55 -4.82 4.90
C ALA A 94 26.62 -5.34 6.00
N ARG A 95 25.40 -5.82 5.64
CA ARG A 95 24.35 -6.13 6.63
C ARG A 95 24.08 -7.63 6.79
N ALA A 96 24.64 -8.48 5.95
CA ALA A 96 24.48 -9.93 6.04
C ALA A 96 25.83 -10.66 6.02
N LEU A 97 26.56 -10.63 4.90
CA LEU A 97 27.76 -11.43 4.72
C LEU A 97 28.88 -11.09 5.73
N SER A 98 29.14 -9.81 5.99
CA SER A 98 30.16 -9.38 6.96
C SER A 98 29.88 -9.84 8.39
N HIS A 99 28.63 -10.16 8.71
CA HIS A 99 28.24 -10.65 10.02
C HIS A 99 28.26 -12.18 10.14
N ARG A 100 28.49 -12.91 9.06
CA ARG A 100 28.50 -14.37 9.06
C ARG A 100 29.45 -14.98 10.12
N PRO A 101 30.71 -14.51 10.32
CA PRO A 101 31.59 -15.05 11.33
C PRO A 101 31.08 -14.82 12.77
N TRP A 102 30.38 -13.70 13.00
CA TRP A 102 29.75 -13.42 14.27
C TRP A 102 28.54 -14.34 14.50
N LEU A 103 27.69 -14.49 13.49
CA LEU A 103 26.54 -15.40 13.54
C LEU A 103 26.96 -16.85 13.80
N GLN A 104 28.09 -17.31 13.24
CA GLN A 104 28.64 -18.64 13.52
C GLN A 104 28.95 -18.88 14.98
N ARG A 105 29.28 -17.84 15.73
CA ARG A 105 29.61 -17.95 17.17
C ARG A 105 28.39 -17.74 18.09
N HIS A 106 27.40 -16.98 17.65
CA HIS A 106 26.33 -16.49 18.51
C HIS A 106 24.94 -17.02 18.16
N ALA A 107 24.70 -17.45 16.91
CA ALA A 107 23.41 -18.01 16.54
C ALA A 107 23.32 -19.50 16.94
N ASN A 108 22.26 -19.86 17.62
CA ASN A 108 21.95 -21.24 18.00
C ASN A 108 21.33 -22.02 16.85
N ALA A 109 20.69 -21.35 15.88
CA ALA A 109 20.07 -21.98 14.74
C ALA A 109 20.08 -21.08 13.51
N LEU A 110 20.13 -21.73 12.35
CA LEU A 110 19.88 -21.12 11.05
C LEU A 110 18.51 -21.60 10.55
N TRP A 111 17.65 -20.65 10.20
CA TRP A 111 16.40 -20.93 9.51
C TRP A 111 16.48 -20.42 8.07
N VAL A 112 15.97 -21.21 7.13
CA VAL A 112 16.00 -20.88 5.69
C VAL A 112 14.64 -21.13 5.06
N SER A 113 14.35 -20.41 3.97
CA SER A 113 13.05 -20.50 3.30
C SER A 113 12.91 -21.69 2.35
N THR A 114 14.03 -22.27 1.88
CA THR A 114 13.98 -23.26 0.80
C THR A 114 14.89 -24.47 1.08
N PRO A 115 14.54 -25.65 0.52
CA PRO A 115 15.43 -26.80 0.54
C PRO A 115 16.79 -26.55 -0.14
N ALA A 116 16.83 -25.69 -1.18
CA ALA A 116 18.09 -25.34 -1.86
C ALA A 116 19.05 -24.61 -0.92
N LEU A 117 18.55 -23.64 -0.13
CA LEU A 117 19.34 -22.97 0.91
C LEU A 117 19.76 -23.95 2.01
N ALA A 118 18.86 -24.86 2.40
CA ALA A 118 19.16 -25.87 3.40
C ALA A 118 20.31 -26.79 2.94
N ALA A 119 20.26 -27.26 1.71
CA ALA A 119 21.33 -28.07 1.13
C ALA A 119 22.65 -27.30 1.02
N LYS A 120 22.61 -26.04 0.56
CA LYS A 120 23.81 -25.21 0.41
C LYS A 120 24.50 -24.93 1.74
N TYR A 121 23.74 -24.75 2.80
CA TYR A 121 24.25 -24.45 4.15
C TYR A 121 24.13 -25.63 5.12
N ALA A 122 24.15 -26.87 4.59
CA ALA A 122 23.98 -28.10 5.38
C ALA A 122 24.90 -28.18 6.63
N ALA A 123 26.11 -27.63 6.55
CA ALA A 123 27.05 -27.56 7.68
C ALA A 123 26.51 -26.79 8.90
N TRP A 124 25.44 -26.00 8.75
CA TRP A 124 24.76 -25.30 9.84
C TRP A 124 23.54 -26.07 10.36
N SER A 125 23.24 -27.25 9.81
CA SER A 125 22.03 -28.02 10.10
C SER A 125 20.77 -27.14 10.07
N PRO A 126 20.53 -26.42 8.96
CA PRO A 126 19.46 -25.40 8.92
C PRO A 126 18.08 -26.05 8.97
N ARG A 127 17.15 -25.36 9.61
CA ARG A 127 15.73 -25.71 9.57
C ARG A 127 15.05 -24.96 8.42
N THR A 128 14.37 -25.70 7.55
CA THR A 128 13.52 -25.09 6.51
C THR A 128 12.20 -24.59 7.11
N VAL A 129 11.91 -23.31 6.92
CA VAL A 129 10.62 -22.69 7.28
C VAL A 129 9.61 -23.03 6.19
N PRO A 130 8.52 -23.71 6.50
CA PRO A 130 7.52 -24.07 5.50
C PRO A 130 6.71 -22.84 5.06
N LEU A 131 6.29 -22.80 3.81
CA LEU A 131 5.29 -21.84 3.35
C LEU A 131 3.91 -22.25 3.88
N VAL A 132 3.35 -21.42 4.73
CA VAL A 132 2.04 -21.66 5.34
C VAL A 132 0.96 -20.98 4.50
N MET A 133 -0.02 -21.75 4.01
CA MET A 133 -1.19 -21.21 3.33
C MET A 133 -2.08 -20.51 4.37
N ASN A 134 -2.25 -19.19 4.21
CA ASN A 134 -3.03 -18.37 5.12
C ASN A 134 -4.25 -17.78 4.40
N PRO A 135 -5.47 -18.31 4.65
CA PRO A 135 -6.68 -17.77 4.02
C PRO A 135 -6.96 -16.30 4.31
N SER A 136 -6.40 -15.75 5.42
CA SER A 136 -6.57 -14.33 5.74
C SER A 136 -5.86 -13.38 4.77
N LEU A 137 -5.00 -13.90 3.89
CA LEU A 137 -4.43 -13.13 2.77
C LEU A 137 -5.46 -12.84 1.68
N LEU A 138 -6.54 -13.62 1.63
CA LEU A 138 -7.64 -13.38 0.70
C LEU A 138 -8.54 -12.30 1.29
N HIS A 139 -8.77 -11.24 0.52
CA HIS A 139 -9.65 -10.16 0.96
C HIS A 139 -11.08 -10.66 1.12
N ALA A 140 -11.67 -10.41 2.29
CA ALA A 140 -13.07 -10.74 2.57
C ALA A 140 -14.05 -9.73 1.92
N THR A 141 -13.59 -8.54 1.54
CA THR A 141 -14.40 -7.45 0.98
C THR A 141 -13.74 -6.91 -0.29
N GLU A 142 -14.56 -6.69 -1.32
CA GLU A 142 -14.09 -6.00 -2.53
C GLU A 142 -13.73 -4.54 -2.21
N PRO A 143 -12.59 -4.04 -2.71
CA PRO A 143 -12.22 -2.64 -2.55
C PRO A 143 -13.18 -1.74 -3.33
N VAL A 144 -13.50 -0.58 -2.74
CA VAL A 144 -14.24 0.50 -3.42
C VAL A 144 -13.23 1.52 -3.92
N TRP A 145 -13.22 1.79 -5.21
CA TRP A 145 -12.26 2.68 -5.84
C TRP A 145 -12.87 4.05 -6.15
N ALA A 146 -12.34 5.08 -5.49
CA ALA A 146 -12.56 6.46 -5.89
C ALA A 146 -11.42 6.95 -6.80
N ALA A 147 -11.72 7.81 -7.77
CA ALA A 147 -10.75 8.30 -8.73
C ALA A 147 -10.82 9.82 -8.90
N TYR A 148 -9.65 10.48 -8.93
CA TYR A 148 -9.49 11.83 -9.41
C TYR A 148 -8.43 11.91 -10.50
N HIS A 149 -8.87 12.16 -11.72
CA HIS A 149 -7.99 12.27 -12.88
C HIS A 149 -7.89 13.73 -13.32
N GLY A 150 -6.90 14.44 -12.85
CA GLY A 150 -6.60 15.83 -13.21
C GLY A 150 -5.21 15.95 -13.83
N THR A 151 -5.05 16.92 -14.74
CA THR A 151 -3.76 17.32 -15.26
C THR A 151 -3.12 18.40 -14.36
N ALA A 152 -1.94 18.91 -14.72
CA ALA A 152 -1.26 19.98 -13.98
C ALA A 152 -2.11 21.23 -13.71
N SER A 153 -3.10 21.51 -14.58
CA SER A 153 -4.04 22.63 -14.40
C SER A 153 -5.04 22.44 -13.23
N HIS A 154 -4.97 21.30 -12.53
CA HIS A 154 -5.83 20.93 -11.41
C HIS A 154 -5.05 20.79 -10.10
N ALA A 155 -3.89 21.44 -9.97
CA ALA A 155 -3.06 21.32 -8.79
C ALA A 155 -3.80 21.77 -7.50
N ALA A 156 -4.58 22.85 -7.57
CA ALA A 156 -5.36 23.36 -6.44
C ALA A 156 -6.46 22.38 -5.98
N GLU A 157 -7.12 21.69 -6.92
CA GLU A 157 -8.11 20.66 -6.62
C GLU A 157 -7.47 19.41 -6.00
N ILE A 158 -6.29 19.02 -6.48
CA ILE A 158 -5.52 17.89 -5.94
C ILE A 158 -5.09 18.19 -4.49
N GLU A 159 -4.59 19.37 -4.23
CA GLU A 159 -4.19 19.79 -2.87
C GLU A 159 -5.42 19.84 -1.93
N TRP A 160 -6.52 20.43 -2.39
CA TRP A 160 -7.76 20.54 -1.64
C TRP A 160 -8.37 19.17 -1.31
N LEU A 161 -8.25 18.18 -2.19
CA LEU A 161 -8.74 16.81 -1.96
C LEU A 161 -7.96 16.06 -0.88
N ARG A 162 -6.72 16.45 -0.57
CA ARG A 162 -5.89 15.69 0.36
C ARG A 162 -6.52 15.50 1.74
N PRO A 163 -7.02 16.52 2.46
CA PRO A 163 -7.71 16.33 3.74
C PRO A 163 -9.03 15.56 3.60
N VAL A 164 -9.77 15.72 2.50
CA VAL A 164 -11.00 14.95 2.21
C VAL A 164 -10.69 13.46 2.15
N ILE A 165 -9.68 13.10 1.36
CA ILE A 165 -9.27 11.71 1.16
C ILE A 165 -8.73 11.12 2.47
N ALA A 166 -7.91 11.85 3.23
CA ALA A 166 -7.40 11.39 4.51
C ALA A 166 -8.53 11.02 5.48
N GLN A 167 -9.50 11.93 5.67
CA GLN A 167 -10.65 11.69 6.55
C GLN A 167 -11.52 10.50 6.08
N ALA A 168 -11.71 10.36 4.78
CA ALA A 168 -12.51 9.25 4.24
C ALA A 168 -11.79 7.90 4.40
N LEU A 169 -10.48 7.84 4.18
CA LEU A 169 -9.68 6.62 4.35
C LEU A 169 -9.63 6.14 5.80
N ASP A 170 -9.56 7.06 6.76
CA ASP A 170 -9.58 6.72 8.19
C ASP A 170 -10.92 6.07 8.62
N ARG A 171 -12.01 6.47 7.97
CA ARG A 171 -13.38 6.03 8.29
C ARG A 171 -13.87 4.83 7.47
N CYS A 172 -13.23 4.56 6.33
CA CYS A 172 -13.65 3.49 5.41
C CYS A 172 -12.46 2.62 4.98
N PRO A 173 -12.23 1.47 5.66
CA PRO A 173 -11.11 0.58 5.36
C PRO A 173 -11.13 -0.04 3.96
N SER A 174 -12.30 -0.22 3.34
CA SER A 174 -12.44 -0.74 1.98
C SER A 174 -12.20 0.30 0.89
N LEU A 175 -12.11 1.60 1.24
CA LEU A 175 -11.89 2.67 0.28
C LEU A 175 -10.44 2.70 -0.19
N HIS A 176 -10.27 2.76 -1.50
CA HIS A 176 -9.01 3.00 -2.19
C HIS A 176 -9.16 4.22 -3.09
N VAL A 177 -8.11 4.97 -3.28
CA VAL A 177 -8.15 6.19 -4.10
C VAL A 177 -7.06 6.18 -5.14
N GLU A 178 -7.44 6.54 -6.37
CA GLU A 178 -6.53 6.72 -7.49
C GLU A 178 -6.49 8.18 -7.91
N ILE A 179 -5.27 8.72 -8.04
CA ILE A 179 -5.05 10.11 -8.45
C ILE A 179 -4.03 10.12 -9.60
N PHE A 180 -4.28 10.93 -10.63
CA PHE A 180 -3.25 11.24 -11.60
C PHE A 180 -2.41 12.42 -11.13
N GLY A 181 -1.09 12.26 -11.16
CA GLY A 181 -0.17 13.31 -10.73
C GLY A 181 1.29 12.99 -11.01
N ASP A 182 2.12 14.01 -10.88
CA ASP A 182 3.57 13.93 -11.00
C ASP A 182 4.23 13.48 -9.67
N ARG A 183 5.55 13.62 -9.60
CA ARG A 183 6.33 13.32 -8.39
C ARG A 183 5.95 14.19 -7.18
N HIS A 184 5.51 15.42 -7.41
CA HIS A 184 5.07 16.31 -6.35
C HIS A 184 3.78 15.78 -5.71
N VAL A 185 2.79 15.42 -6.53
CA VAL A 185 1.55 14.79 -6.08
C VAL A 185 1.83 13.46 -5.37
N ALA A 186 2.71 12.63 -5.94
CA ALA A 186 3.11 11.38 -5.30
C ALA A 186 3.74 11.59 -3.92
N SER A 187 4.55 12.64 -3.75
CA SER A 187 5.12 13.01 -2.45
C SER A 187 4.05 13.51 -1.47
N MET A 188 3.09 14.30 -1.94
CA MET A 188 2.00 14.87 -1.13
C MET A 188 1.10 13.76 -0.53
N TYR A 189 0.84 12.70 -1.29
CA TYR A 189 -0.05 11.61 -0.89
C TYR A 189 0.66 10.40 -0.29
N ARG A 190 1.99 10.36 -0.26
CA ARG A 190 2.80 9.20 0.18
C ARG A 190 2.44 8.65 1.55
N ALA A 191 2.07 9.52 2.49
CA ALA A 191 1.74 9.13 3.86
C ALA A 191 0.33 8.56 4.02
N LEU A 192 -0.54 8.68 3.00
CA LEU A 192 -1.90 8.16 3.06
C LEU A 192 -1.91 6.69 2.62
N PRO A 193 -2.50 5.79 3.41
CA PRO A 193 -2.66 4.40 3.00
C PRO A 193 -3.67 4.30 1.84
N ARG A 194 -3.54 3.26 1.03
CA ARG A 194 -4.51 2.93 -0.04
C ARG A 194 -4.73 4.05 -1.08
N VAL A 195 -3.73 4.91 -1.30
CA VAL A 195 -3.72 5.90 -2.39
C VAL A 195 -2.70 5.48 -3.43
N ALA A 196 -3.16 5.32 -4.66
CA ALA A 196 -2.33 5.10 -5.83
C ALA A 196 -2.18 6.41 -6.63
N VAL A 197 -0.95 6.88 -6.83
CA VAL A 197 -0.69 8.03 -7.70
C VAL A 197 -0.10 7.54 -9.00
N LEU A 198 -0.82 7.72 -10.10
CA LEU A 198 -0.43 7.33 -11.44
C LEU A 198 0.11 8.52 -12.22
N HIS A 199 1.14 8.29 -13.03
CA HIS A 199 1.65 9.31 -13.93
C HIS A 199 0.60 9.70 -14.99
N PRO A 200 0.56 10.99 -15.42
CA PRO A 200 -0.28 11.43 -16.51
C PRO A 200 0.01 10.62 -17.78
N MET A 201 -1.05 10.28 -18.49
CA MET A 201 -1.02 9.49 -19.72
C MET A 201 -1.28 10.35 -20.94
N THR A 202 -0.83 9.89 -22.12
CA THR A 202 -1.32 10.43 -23.39
C THR A 202 -2.81 10.14 -23.55
N TRP A 203 -3.53 10.94 -24.33
CA TRP A 203 -4.98 10.75 -24.49
C TRP A 203 -5.38 9.34 -24.97
N PRO A 204 -4.72 8.71 -25.98
CA PRO A 204 -5.02 7.34 -26.37
C PRO A 204 -4.81 6.32 -25.26
N ALA A 205 -3.72 6.47 -24.47
CA ALA A 205 -3.43 5.59 -23.34
C ALA A 205 -4.47 5.76 -22.21
N TYR A 206 -4.87 7.00 -21.92
CA TYR A 206 -5.92 7.31 -20.95
C TYR A 206 -7.28 6.73 -21.37
N GLN A 207 -7.64 6.84 -22.65
CA GLN A 207 -8.87 6.22 -23.18
C GLN A 207 -8.87 4.70 -23.03
N ALA A 208 -7.75 4.05 -23.38
CA ALA A 208 -7.60 2.60 -23.23
C ALA A 208 -7.68 2.19 -21.75
N TYR A 209 -6.98 2.91 -20.90
CA TYR A 209 -6.97 2.66 -19.45
C TYR A 209 -8.38 2.79 -18.84
N THR A 210 -9.05 3.93 -19.06
CA THR A 210 -10.38 4.19 -18.48
C THR A 210 -11.49 3.36 -19.11
N GLY A 211 -11.29 2.85 -20.34
CA GLY A 211 -12.19 1.89 -20.96
C GLY A 211 -12.07 0.46 -20.45
N ALA A 212 -10.89 0.09 -19.92
CA ALA A 212 -10.59 -1.24 -19.42
C ALA A 212 -10.74 -1.36 -17.91
N THR A 213 -10.70 -0.24 -17.17
CA THR A 213 -10.73 -0.24 -15.70
C THR A 213 -12.03 0.33 -15.17
N ARG A 214 -12.63 -0.34 -14.20
CA ARG A 214 -13.81 0.17 -13.50
C ARG A 214 -13.38 0.96 -12.26
N ARG A 215 -14.12 2.04 -11.96
CA ARG A 215 -14.06 2.79 -10.72
C ARG A 215 -15.48 2.94 -10.19
N ASP A 216 -15.59 3.12 -8.88
CA ASP A 216 -16.89 3.20 -8.21
C ASP A 216 -17.34 4.65 -8.06
N ILE A 217 -16.42 5.54 -7.72
CA ILE A 217 -16.71 6.93 -7.38
C ILE A 217 -15.73 7.83 -8.12
N GLY A 218 -16.25 8.87 -8.77
CA GLY A 218 -15.46 9.93 -9.38
C GLY A 218 -15.43 11.16 -8.48
N LEU A 219 -14.28 11.82 -8.34
CA LEU A 219 -14.13 13.06 -7.59
C LEU A 219 -13.92 14.23 -8.56
N ALA A 220 -14.77 15.23 -8.53
CA ALA A 220 -14.71 16.40 -9.42
C ALA A 220 -14.86 17.71 -8.64
N PRO A 221 -14.00 17.98 -7.63
CA PRO A 221 -13.96 19.29 -7.02
C PRO A 221 -13.57 20.34 -8.05
N LEU A 222 -14.10 21.53 -7.90
CA LEU A 222 -13.77 22.68 -8.74
C LEU A 222 -13.56 23.90 -7.84
N ARG A 223 -12.32 24.37 -7.79
CA ARG A 223 -11.99 25.56 -6.98
C ARG A 223 -12.46 26.84 -7.63
N PRO A 224 -12.92 27.84 -6.88
CA PRO A 224 -13.32 29.12 -7.44
C PRO A 224 -12.22 29.75 -8.32
N GLY A 225 -12.60 30.33 -9.45
CA GLY A 225 -11.69 31.04 -10.36
C GLY A 225 -12.27 31.16 -11.77
N ALA A 226 -11.87 32.23 -12.47
CA ALA A 226 -12.39 32.50 -13.82
C ALA A 226 -12.08 31.38 -14.82
N PHE A 227 -10.91 30.77 -14.70
CA PHE A 227 -10.54 29.63 -15.55
C PHE A 227 -11.44 28.40 -15.31
N ASN A 228 -11.73 28.10 -14.06
CA ASN A 228 -12.58 26.98 -13.70
C ASN A 228 -14.06 27.19 -14.03
N ALA A 229 -14.54 28.43 -13.93
CA ALA A 229 -15.91 28.78 -14.30
C ALA A 229 -16.22 28.59 -15.81
N ALA A 230 -15.18 28.61 -16.65
CA ALA A 230 -15.29 28.40 -18.10
C ALA A 230 -15.09 26.93 -18.54
N ARG A 231 -14.91 26.00 -17.62
CA ARG A 231 -14.71 24.56 -17.95
C ARG A 231 -16.04 23.90 -18.35
N GLY A 232 -15.93 22.82 -19.11
CA GLY A 232 -17.06 21.92 -19.37
C GLY A 232 -17.17 20.79 -18.35
N ALA A 233 -18.34 20.17 -18.28
CA ALA A 233 -18.62 19.03 -17.37
C ALA A 233 -18.00 17.69 -17.85
N VAL A 234 -16.80 17.72 -18.46
CA VAL A 234 -16.17 16.57 -19.14
C VAL A 234 -15.90 15.40 -18.20
N LYS A 235 -15.61 15.66 -16.91
CA LYS A 235 -15.39 14.60 -15.92
C LYS A 235 -16.62 13.69 -15.74
N PHE A 236 -17.81 14.19 -16.00
CA PHE A 236 -19.02 13.36 -15.99
C PHE A 236 -18.90 12.21 -17.02
N LEU A 237 -18.42 12.51 -18.23
CA LEU A 237 -18.23 11.51 -19.29
C LEU A 237 -17.09 10.54 -18.98
N ASP A 238 -16.00 11.01 -18.36
CA ASP A 238 -14.91 10.15 -17.92
C ASP A 238 -15.38 9.16 -16.86
N TYR A 239 -16.18 9.61 -15.88
CA TYR A 239 -16.72 8.75 -14.84
C TYR A 239 -17.77 7.78 -15.39
N ALA A 240 -18.62 8.24 -16.33
CA ALA A 240 -19.54 7.35 -17.03
C ALA A 240 -18.80 6.21 -17.77
N ARG A 241 -17.69 6.51 -18.43
CA ARG A 241 -16.84 5.51 -19.10
C ARG A 241 -16.29 4.47 -18.14
N MET A 242 -15.89 4.88 -16.94
CA MET A 242 -15.39 3.98 -15.89
C MET A 242 -16.51 3.26 -15.11
N GLY A 243 -17.77 3.60 -15.36
CA GLY A 243 -18.92 3.06 -14.62
C GLY A 243 -19.07 3.61 -13.21
N ALA A 244 -18.52 4.81 -12.97
CA ALA A 244 -18.53 5.47 -11.68
C ALA A 244 -19.67 6.49 -11.54
N VAL A 245 -20.12 6.74 -10.31
CA VAL A 245 -20.89 7.92 -9.95
C VAL A 245 -19.98 9.04 -9.49
N GLY A 246 -20.26 10.28 -9.87
CA GLY A 246 -19.42 11.43 -9.51
C GLY A 246 -19.90 12.19 -8.27
N LEU A 247 -18.93 12.70 -7.50
CA LEU A 247 -19.09 13.79 -6.54
C LEU A 247 -18.58 15.06 -7.22
N TYR A 248 -19.40 16.09 -7.31
CA TYR A 248 -19.13 17.30 -8.06
C TYR A 248 -19.31 18.53 -7.18
N SER A 249 -18.50 19.57 -7.40
CA SER A 249 -18.76 20.88 -6.79
C SER A 249 -20.10 21.44 -7.27
N ASP A 250 -20.89 21.98 -6.35
CA ASP A 250 -22.16 22.65 -6.64
C ASP A 250 -21.93 24.07 -7.18
N VAL A 251 -21.26 24.12 -8.34
CA VAL A 251 -20.97 25.34 -9.11
C VAL A 251 -20.99 25.01 -10.60
N PRO A 252 -21.17 25.99 -11.52
CA PRO A 252 -20.96 25.76 -12.95
C PRO A 252 -19.56 25.18 -13.22
N PRO A 253 -19.43 24.22 -14.13
CA PRO A 253 -20.45 23.71 -15.07
C PRO A 253 -21.30 22.57 -14.52
N TYR A 254 -21.03 22.06 -13.31
CA TYR A 254 -21.75 20.91 -12.78
C TYR A 254 -23.14 21.26 -12.28
N ALA A 255 -23.29 22.37 -11.55
CA ALA A 255 -24.59 22.90 -11.19
C ALA A 255 -25.40 23.22 -12.48
N GLY A 256 -26.60 22.69 -12.55
CA GLY A 256 -27.45 22.77 -13.74
C GLY A 256 -27.20 21.71 -14.83
N PHE A 257 -26.08 20.96 -14.75
CA PHE A 257 -25.82 19.81 -15.62
C PHE A 257 -26.02 18.48 -14.90
N VAL A 258 -25.45 18.29 -13.71
CA VAL A 258 -25.65 17.10 -12.87
C VAL A 258 -27.00 17.19 -12.21
N ARG A 259 -27.76 16.11 -12.25
CA ARG A 259 -29.02 15.99 -11.50
C ARG A 259 -28.70 15.42 -10.12
N ASP A 260 -28.70 16.31 -9.14
CA ASP A 260 -28.31 15.96 -7.77
C ASP A 260 -29.10 14.77 -7.22
N CYS A 261 -28.43 13.87 -6.54
CA CYS A 261 -28.96 12.62 -6.00
C CYS A 261 -29.60 11.65 -7.03
N ILE A 262 -29.42 11.92 -8.35
CA ILE A 262 -29.94 11.08 -9.46
C ILE A 262 -28.79 10.50 -10.27
N ASP A 263 -27.93 11.35 -10.86
CA ASP A 263 -26.79 10.91 -11.67
C ASP A 263 -25.43 11.47 -11.18
N GLY A 264 -25.40 11.94 -9.93
CA GLY A 264 -24.24 12.43 -9.20
C GLY A 264 -24.67 13.08 -7.90
N LEU A 265 -23.71 13.54 -7.12
CA LEU A 265 -23.97 14.38 -5.95
C LEU A 265 -23.32 15.74 -6.15
N LEU A 266 -24.08 16.81 -5.92
CA LEU A 266 -23.60 18.18 -5.89
C LEU A 266 -23.24 18.57 -4.46
N LEU A 267 -22.02 19.02 -4.25
CA LEU A 267 -21.48 19.28 -2.92
C LEU A 267 -20.92 20.70 -2.80
N PRO A 268 -21.16 21.38 -1.66
CA PRO A 268 -20.55 22.68 -1.39
C PRO A 268 -19.03 22.57 -1.26
N ASP A 269 -18.36 23.73 -1.27
CA ASP A 269 -16.90 23.82 -1.05
C ASP A 269 -16.55 23.61 0.43
N ASP A 270 -16.79 22.41 0.94
CA ASP A 270 -16.58 22.00 2.32
C ASP A 270 -15.93 20.60 2.36
N PRO A 271 -14.66 20.49 2.77
CA PRO A 271 -13.94 19.20 2.82
C PRO A 271 -14.64 18.14 3.70
N ALA A 272 -15.30 18.54 4.80
CA ALA A 272 -15.97 17.58 5.68
C ALA A 272 -17.20 16.97 5.00
N ARG A 273 -17.98 17.78 4.28
CA ARG A 273 -19.14 17.31 3.51
C ARG A 273 -18.72 16.37 2.38
N TRP A 274 -17.58 16.64 1.72
CA TRP A 274 -17.03 15.74 0.70
C TRP A 274 -16.55 14.41 1.30
N ALA A 275 -15.88 14.44 2.44
CA ALA A 275 -15.47 13.23 3.14
C ALA A 275 -16.70 12.39 3.56
N ASP A 276 -17.74 13.04 4.10
CA ASP A 276 -19.00 12.37 4.47
C ASP A 276 -19.66 11.70 3.25
N ALA A 277 -19.80 12.42 2.15
CA ALA A 277 -20.39 11.90 0.93
C ALA A 277 -19.58 10.74 0.33
N LEU A 278 -18.25 10.85 0.35
CA LEU A 278 -17.35 9.80 -0.12
C LEU A 278 -17.49 8.53 0.71
N VAL A 279 -17.51 8.64 2.04
CA VAL A 279 -17.73 7.50 2.94
C VAL A 279 -19.12 6.91 2.75
N ALA A 280 -20.16 7.75 2.66
CA ALA A 280 -21.52 7.28 2.44
C ALA A 280 -21.67 6.47 1.14
N LEU A 281 -21.10 6.94 0.03
CA LEU A 281 -21.11 6.18 -1.22
C LEU A 281 -20.22 4.94 -1.17
N ALA A 282 -19.09 4.98 -0.45
CA ALA A 282 -18.21 3.83 -0.32
C ALA A 282 -18.87 2.68 0.47
N THR A 283 -19.68 3.02 1.47
CA THR A 283 -20.35 2.03 2.35
C THR A 283 -21.72 1.58 1.87
N ASP A 284 -22.39 2.38 1.04
CA ASP A 284 -23.72 2.07 0.49
C ASP A 284 -23.61 1.60 -0.98
N ALA A 285 -23.31 0.33 -1.18
CA ALA A 285 -23.18 -0.25 -2.51
C ALA A 285 -24.49 -0.22 -3.35
N PRO A 286 -25.68 -0.45 -2.79
CA PRO A 286 -26.92 -0.29 -3.54
C PRO A 286 -27.12 1.12 -4.08
N ARG A 287 -26.98 2.14 -3.24
CA ARG A 287 -27.11 3.54 -3.65
C ARG A 287 -26.06 3.92 -4.71
N ARG A 288 -24.81 3.55 -4.50
CA ARG A 288 -23.72 3.80 -5.45
C ARG A 288 -24.04 3.22 -6.81
N ARG A 289 -24.49 1.96 -6.87
CA ARG A 289 -24.84 1.28 -8.12
C ARG A 289 -26.06 1.91 -8.81
N ALA A 290 -27.07 2.31 -8.06
CA ALA A 290 -28.25 2.96 -8.62
C ALA A 290 -27.90 4.29 -9.30
N LEU A 291 -27.07 5.13 -8.65
CA LEU A 291 -26.60 6.40 -9.22
C LEU A 291 -25.72 6.18 -10.46
N ALA A 292 -24.79 5.22 -10.41
CA ALA A 292 -23.95 4.88 -11.56
C ALA A 292 -24.77 4.35 -12.75
N GLN A 293 -25.83 3.60 -12.49
CA GLN A 293 -26.76 3.13 -13.50
C GLN A 293 -27.52 4.30 -14.15
N ALA A 294 -27.97 5.29 -13.38
CA ALA A 294 -28.61 6.50 -13.91
C ALA A 294 -27.67 7.35 -14.77
N VAL A 295 -26.37 7.42 -14.42
CA VAL A 295 -25.33 8.01 -15.28
C VAL A 295 -25.27 7.28 -16.63
N ARG A 296 -25.21 5.95 -16.59
CA ARG A 296 -25.15 5.13 -17.81
C ARG A 296 -26.38 5.31 -18.70
N GLU A 297 -27.55 5.26 -18.11
CA GLU A 297 -28.82 5.46 -18.84
C GLU A 297 -28.87 6.83 -19.53
N ARG A 298 -28.43 7.88 -18.81
CA ARG A 298 -28.36 9.22 -19.39
C ARG A 298 -27.40 9.31 -20.59
N VAL A 299 -26.25 8.66 -20.54
CA VAL A 299 -25.29 8.64 -21.66
C VAL A 299 -25.81 7.84 -22.84
N LEU A 300 -26.61 6.81 -22.60
CA LEU A 300 -27.22 5.98 -23.65
C LEU A 300 -28.49 6.60 -24.25
N SER A 301 -29.11 7.59 -23.56
CA SER A 301 -30.30 8.25 -24.06
C SER A 301 -29.94 9.13 -25.25
N PRO A 302 -30.71 9.09 -26.35
CA PRO A 302 -30.54 10.03 -27.47
C PRO A 302 -30.60 11.47 -26.96
N VAL A 303 -29.68 12.30 -27.43
CA VAL A 303 -29.79 13.76 -27.22
C VAL A 303 -31.01 14.20 -28.02
N PRO A 304 -32.00 14.91 -27.39
CA PRO A 304 -33.17 15.40 -28.09
C PRO A 304 -32.81 16.43 -29.20
#